data_166727cb2da048133069940181d38d61
#
_entry.id   166727cb2da048133069940181d38d61
#
_cell.length_a   1.000
_cell.length_b   1.000
_cell.length_c   1.000
_cell.angle_alpha   90.00
_cell.angle_beta   90.00
_cell.angle_gamma   90.00
#
_symmetry.space_group_name_H-M   'P 1'
#
loop_
_entity.id
_entity.type
_entity.pdbx_description
1 polymer ?
#
loop_
_entity_poly.entity_id
_entity_poly.type
_entity_poly.pdbx_seq_one_letter_code
_entity_poly.pdbx_strand_id
1 'polypeptide(L)'
;GVRHHEIVRSLLPEKADWIDIKVPLDEVFDRYRSHDGRESIVVFASGDPLFFGFAVTIQNRLPDAQIRLYPSFNSLQLLAQNLLMPYHDMRIVSLTGRPWHEFDRALIESASKIGVLTDREHTPTTIARRMLEYGYDNYTMFVGERLGNTERQSIRQFSIQAAAMNNFVHPNCLILRKERDGHSRKFGLPDSAFEHLNGREKMITKMPIRLLSLSMLDLRNRERFWDIGFCTGSVSIEAKLLFPH
;
A
#
# COMPACT_ATOMS: atom_id res chain seq x y z
N GLY A 1 -8.96 -16.18 -4.03
CA GLY A 1 -8.68 -16.03 -5.46
C GLY A 1 -8.44 -17.36 -6.14
N VAL A 2 -8.59 -17.38 -7.41
CA VAL A 2 -8.56 -18.55 -8.32
C VAL A 2 -7.36 -19.50 -8.11
N ARG A 3 -6.29 -19.09 -7.47
CA ARG A 3 -5.05 -19.86 -7.37
C ARG A 3 -5.00 -20.91 -6.26
N HIS A 4 -5.94 -20.87 -5.32
CA HIS A 4 -5.95 -21.81 -4.18
C HIS A 4 -7.15 -22.76 -4.24
N HIS A 5 -7.99 -22.64 -5.24
CA HIS A 5 -9.23 -23.40 -5.26
C HIS A 5 -9.02 -24.90 -5.51
N GLU A 6 -7.98 -25.31 -6.21
CA GLU A 6 -7.67 -26.74 -6.38
C GLU A 6 -7.41 -27.46 -5.06
N ILE A 7 -6.70 -26.78 -4.14
CA ILE A 7 -6.43 -27.34 -2.80
C ILE A 7 -7.71 -27.45 -1.98
N VAL A 8 -8.56 -26.44 -2.08
CA VAL A 8 -9.82 -26.38 -1.31
C VAL A 8 -10.87 -27.29 -1.91
N ARG A 9 -10.93 -27.41 -3.23
CA ARG A 9 -11.94 -28.19 -3.95
C ARG A 9 -11.96 -29.64 -3.53
N SER A 10 -10.80 -30.23 -3.25
CA SER A 10 -10.69 -31.61 -2.77
C SER A 10 -11.28 -31.83 -1.35
N LEU A 11 -11.49 -30.75 -0.60
CA LEU A 11 -12.03 -30.77 0.76
C LEU A 11 -13.55 -30.52 0.80
N LEU A 12 -14.15 -30.21 -0.36
CA LEU A 12 -15.57 -29.88 -0.44
C LEU A 12 -16.42 -31.10 -0.84
N PRO A 13 -17.70 -31.13 -0.44
CA PRO A 13 -18.62 -32.14 -0.93
C PRO A 13 -18.71 -32.14 -2.45
N GLU A 14 -18.82 -33.32 -3.07
CA GLU A 14 -18.92 -33.46 -4.55
C GLU A 14 -20.10 -32.66 -5.15
N LYS A 15 -21.17 -32.46 -4.39
CA LYS A 15 -22.36 -31.72 -4.80
C LYS A 15 -22.27 -30.20 -4.59
N ALA A 16 -21.15 -29.69 -4.05
CA ALA A 16 -21.00 -28.25 -3.82
C ALA A 16 -20.94 -27.48 -5.15
N ASP A 17 -21.82 -26.51 -5.32
CA ASP A 17 -21.74 -25.57 -6.44
C ASP A 17 -20.55 -24.62 -6.25
N TRP A 18 -19.81 -24.38 -7.32
CA TRP A 18 -18.58 -23.58 -7.28
C TRP A 18 -18.75 -22.26 -8.04
N ILE A 19 -18.48 -21.15 -7.36
CA ILE A 19 -18.54 -19.81 -7.93
C ILE A 19 -17.13 -19.21 -7.93
N ASP A 20 -16.56 -19.04 -9.11
CA ASP A 20 -15.29 -18.33 -9.28
C ASP A 20 -15.47 -16.83 -9.06
N ILE A 21 -14.65 -16.23 -8.17
CA ILE A 21 -14.62 -14.79 -7.97
C ILE A 21 -13.75 -14.17 -9.05
N LYS A 22 -14.39 -13.62 -10.09
CA LYS A 22 -13.77 -12.95 -11.23
C LYS A 22 -14.28 -11.52 -11.38
N VAL A 23 -13.48 -10.66 -11.96
CA VAL A 23 -13.88 -9.30 -12.35
C VAL A 23 -14.48 -9.33 -13.76
N PRO A 24 -15.61 -8.65 -14.00
CA PRO A 24 -16.40 -7.83 -13.07
C PRO A 24 -17.13 -8.64 -11.99
N LEU A 25 -17.27 -8.07 -10.80
CA LEU A 25 -17.85 -8.76 -9.63
C LEU A 25 -19.38 -8.85 -9.67
N ASP A 26 -20.04 -8.15 -10.58
CA ASP A 26 -21.51 -8.04 -10.60
C ASP A 26 -22.17 -9.42 -10.78
N GLU A 27 -21.67 -10.25 -11.70
CA GLU A 27 -22.15 -11.60 -11.92
C GLU A 27 -22.03 -12.50 -10.68
N VAL A 28 -20.93 -12.32 -9.92
CA VAL A 28 -20.72 -13.07 -8.67
C VAL A 28 -21.74 -12.66 -7.63
N PHE A 29 -21.98 -11.35 -7.47
CA PHE A 29 -22.95 -10.84 -6.50
C PHE A 29 -24.41 -11.12 -6.92
N ASP A 30 -24.72 -11.18 -8.21
CA ASP A 30 -26.04 -11.58 -8.70
C ASP A 30 -26.33 -13.06 -8.36
N ARG A 31 -25.32 -13.93 -8.50
CA ARG A 31 -25.43 -15.32 -8.04
C ARG A 31 -25.58 -15.40 -6.52
N TYR A 32 -24.91 -14.56 -5.74
CA TYR A 32 -25.10 -14.54 -4.28
C TYR A 32 -26.52 -14.06 -3.89
N ARG A 33 -27.08 -13.08 -4.61
CA ARG A 33 -28.44 -12.59 -4.35
C ARG A 33 -29.54 -13.57 -4.78
N SER A 34 -29.28 -14.33 -5.84
CA SER A 34 -30.25 -15.34 -6.33
C SER A 34 -30.36 -16.57 -5.42
N HIS A 35 -29.48 -16.68 -4.43
CA HIS A 35 -29.52 -17.78 -3.48
C HIS A 35 -30.71 -17.61 -2.54
N ASP A 36 -31.51 -18.66 -2.38
CA ASP A 36 -32.80 -18.63 -1.67
C ASP A 36 -32.66 -18.58 -0.12
N GLY A 37 -31.44 -18.50 0.40
CA GLY A 37 -31.16 -18.42 1.83
C GLY A 37 -31.31 -19.74 2.62
N ARG A 38 -31.63 -20.83 1.94
CA ARG A 38 -31.74 -22.16 2.59
C ARG A 38 -30.37 -22.80 2.81
N GLU A 39 -29.39 -22.38 2.05
CA GLU A 39 -28.01 -22.91 2.10
C GLU A 39 -27.04 -21.78 2.43
N SER A 40 -25.88 -22.15 2.97
CA SER A 40 -24.84 -21.20 3.30
C SER A 40 -23.82 -21.06 2.16
N ILE A 41 -23.49 -19.84 1.79
CA ILE A 41 -22.40 -19.56 0.85
C ILE A 41 -21.09 -19.49 1.62
N VAL A 42 -20.14 -20.38 1.33
CA VAL A 42 -18.80 -20.38 1.92
C VAL A 42 -17.84 -19.66 0.97
N VAL A 43 -17.24 -18.57 1.43
CA VAL A 43 -16.30 -17.77 0.63
C VAL A 43 -14.87 -18.01 1.13
N PHE A 44 -14.01 -18.52 0.25
CA PHE A 44 -12.59 -18.70 0.55
C PHE A 44 -11.80 -17.45 0.17
N ALA A 45 -11.22 -16.82 1.16
CA ALA A 45 -10.35 -15.65 1.00
C ALA A 45 -8.89 -16.02 1.27
N SER A 46 -7.96 -15.34 0.61
CA SER A 46 -6.53 -15.47 0.89
C SER A 46 -6.16 -14.58 2.07
N GLY A 47 -5.68 -15.18 3.16
CA GLY A 47 -5.32 -14.47 4.39
C GLY A 47 -6.54 -14.01 5.20
N ASP A 48 -6.38 -12.93 5.95
CA ASP A 48 -7.45 -12.36 6.77
C ASP A 48 -8.56 -11.73 5.89
N PRO A 49 -9.82 -12.18 6.01
CA PRO A 49 -10.91 -11.68 5.18
C PRO A 49 -11.22 -10.19 5.34
N LEU A 50 -10.87 -9.59 6.50
CA LEU A 50 -11.09 -8.17 6.78
C LEU A 50 -9.87 -7.29 6.48
N PHE A 51 -8.69 -7.88 6.31
CA PHE A 51 -7.47 -7.13 6.05
C PHE A 51 -7.27 -6.91 4.54
N PHE A 52 -7.82 -5.83 4.01
CA PHE A 52 -7.91 -5.57 2.56
C PHE A 52 -8.52 -6.74 1.78
N GLY A 53 -9.31 -7.55 2.47
CA GLY A 53 -9.86 -8.80 2.00
C GLY A 53 -11.28 -8.65 1.40
N PHE A 54 -11.76 -9.74 0.80
CA PHE A 54 -13.03 -9.76 0.09
C PHE A 54 -14.27 -9.60 1.00
N ALA A 55 -14.14 -9.86 2.31
CA ALA A 55 -15.24 -9.69 3.25
C ALA A 55 -15.78 -8.26 3.30
N VAL A 56 -14.89 -7.26 3.21
CA VAL A 56 -15.30 -5.84 3.15
C VAL A 56 -16.13 -5.56 1.90
N THR A 57 -15.77 -6.16 0.77
CA THR A 57 -16.56 -6.04 -0.47
C THR A 57 -17.93 -6.69 -0.32
N ILE A 58 -18.02 -7.84 0.36
CA ILE A 58 -19.28 -8.50 0.63
C ILE A 58 -20.16 -7.62 1.53
N GLN A 59 -19.62 -7.09 2.63
CA GLN A 59 -20.36 -6.20 3.53
C GLN A 59 -20.94 -4.97 2.80
N ASN A 60 -20.16 -4.37 1.91
CA ASN A 60 -20.60 -3.20 1.16
C ASN A 60 -21.66 -3.52 0.10
N ARG A 61 -21.60 -4.71 -0.52
CA ARG A 61 -22.49 -5.12 -1.60
C ARG A 61 -23.74 -5.87 -1.13
N LEU A 62 -23.66 -6.48 0.05
CA LEU A 62 -24.73 -7.27 0.68
C LEU A 62 -24.86 -6.85 2.16
N PRO A 63 -25.35 -5.63 2.46
CA PRO A 63 -25.39 -5.11 3.83
C PRO A 63 -26.28 -5.91 4.78
N ASP A 64 -27.30 -6.58 4.25
CA ASP A 64 -28.24 -7.39 5.03
C ASP A 64 -27.78 -8.85 5.22
N ALA A 65 -26.65 -9.24 4.63
CA ALA A 65 -26.17 -10.62 4.74
C ALA A 65 -25.63 -10.92 6.15
N GLN A 66 -26.04 -12.04 6.72
CA GLN A 66 -25.46 -12.54 7.96
C GLN A 66 -24.10 -13.18 7.65
N ILE A 67 -23.02 -12.56 8.11
CA ILE A 67 -21.65 -12.98 7.80
C ILE A 67 -21.01 -13.58 9.05
N ARG A 68 -20.52 -14.83 8.95
CA ARG A 68 -19.66 -15.46 9.93
C ARG A 68 -18.23 -15.49 9.41
N LEU A 69 -17.29 -14.90 10.15
CA LEU A 69 -15.89 -14.86 9.78
C LEU A 69 -15.08 -15.94 10.52
N TYR A 70 -14.14 -16.54 9.80
CA TYR A 70 -13.12 -17.41 10.36
C TYR A 70 -11.78 -16.68 10.21
N PRO A 71 -11.17 -16.25 11.33
CA PRO A 71 -9.95 -15.45 11.28
C PRO A 71 -8.76 -16.26 10.75
N SER A 72 -7.87 -15.59 10.03
CA SER A 72 -6.61 -16.13 9.56
C SER A 72 -5.54 -15.04 9.62
N PHE A 73 -4.28 -15.43 9.63
CA PHE A 73 -3.18 -14.49 9.57
C PHE A 73 -3.09 -13.86 8.18
N ASN A 74 -2.89 -12.54 8.13
CA ASN A 74 -2.54 -11.87 6.89
C ASN A 74 -1.04 -12.05 6.57
N SER A 75 -0.66 -11.72 5.34
CA SER A 75 0.72 -11.93 4.87
C SER A 75 1.75 -11.10 5.62
N LEU A 76 1.41 -9.88 6.06
CA LEU A 76 2.32 -9.03 6.83
C LEU A 76 2.52 -9.56 8.25
N GLN A 77 1.49 -10.13 8.86
CA GLN A 77 1.61 -10.81 10.15
C GLN A 77 2.53 -12.04 10.03
N LEU A 78 2.34 -12.87 8.99
CA LEU A 78 3.21 -14.03 8.75
C LEU A 78 4.66 -13.60 8.53
N LEU A 79 4.90 -12.53 7.76
CA LEU A 79 6.25 -12.01 7.54
C LEU A 79 6.87 -11.51 8.85
N ALA A 80 6.14 -10.69 9.61
CA ALA A 80 6.61 -10.16 10.88
C ALA A 80 6.92 -11.27 11.91
N GLN A 81 6.07 -12.29 12.00
CA GLN A 81 6.28 -13.44 12.86
C GLN A 81 7.56 -14.22 12.50
N ASN A 82 7.78 -14.48 11.21
CA ASN A 82 9.00 -15.16 10.76
C ASN A 82 10.27 -14.34 11.02
N LEU A 83 10.15 -13.02 11.06
CA LEU A 83 11.25 -12.09 11.37
C LEU A 83 11.39 -11.83 12.89
N LEU A 84 10.50 -12.38 13.73
CA LEU A 84 10.38 -12.03 15.15
C LEU A 84 10.29 -10.51 15.37
N MET A 85 9.61 -9.84 14.46
CA MET A 85 9.50 -8.37 14.43
C MET A 85 8.18 -7.91 15.03
N PRO A 86 8.17 -7.12 16.10
CA PRO A 86 6.97 -6.45 16.59
C PRO A 86 6.37 -5.55 15.49
N TYR A 87 5.04 -5.59 15.31
CA TYR A 87 4.36 -4.89 14.22
C TYR A 87 3.19 -4.00 14.65
N HIS A 88 3.04 -3.77 15.97
CA HIS A 88 2.00 -2.90 16.50
C HIS A 88 2.15 -1.43 16.07
N ASP A 89 3.37 -1.00 15.78
CA ASP A 89 3.76 0.34 15.31
C ASP A 89 3.95 0.42 13.78
N MET A 90 3.59 -0.65 13.05
CA MET A 90 3.79 -0.72 11.60
C MET A 90 2.69 0.06 10.87
N ARG A 91 3.09 1.04 10.05
CA ARG A 91 2.20 1.66 9.08
C ARG A 91 1.88 0.69 7.96
N ILE A 92 0.62 0.38 7.77
CA ILE A 92 0.19 -0.57 6.74
C ILE A 92 -0.27 0.17 5.50
N VAL A 93 0.27 -0.22 4.36
CA VAL A 93 -0.07 0.33 3.04
C VAL A 93 -0.41 -0.82 2.08
N SER A 94 -1.51 -0.69 1.38
CA SER A 94 -1.85 -1.60 0.29
C SER A 94 -1.66 -0.87 -1.05
N LEU A 95 -0.77 -1.39 -1.87
CA LEU A 95 -0.58 -0.96 -3.26
C LEU A 95 -1.34 -1.85 -4.25
N THR A 96 -2.05 -2.89 -3.77
CA THR A 96 -2.82 -3.79 -4.63
C THR A 96 -3.95 -3.03 -5.33
N GLY A 97 -3.75 -2.71 -6.62
CA GLY A 97 -4.69 -1.91 -7.41
C GLY A 97 -4.90 -0.49 -6.90
N ARG A 98 -3.94 0.08 -6.20
CA ARG A 98 -4.01 1.42 -5.60
C ARG A 98 -2.82 2.28 -5.99
N PRO A 99 -3.00 3.62 -6.04
CA PRO A 99 -1.92 4.56 -6.35
C PRO A 99 -0.90 4.67 -5.22
N TRP A 100 0.23 5.31 -5.52
CA TRP A 100 1.38 5.45 -4.63
C TRP A 100 1.18 6.37 -3.42
N HIS A 101 0.19 7.24 -3.40
CA HIS A 101 0.15 8.37 -2.45
C HIS A 101 0.17 7.95 -0.98
N GLU A 102 -0.47 6.84 -0.57
CA GLU A 102 -0.39 6.36 0.82
C GLU A 102 1.00 5.81 1.17
N PHE A 103 1.69 5.21 0.19
CA PHE A 103 3.07 4.78 0.34
C PHE A 103 4.02 5.98 0.47
N ASP A 104 3.89 6.95 -0.43
CA ASP A 104 4.68 8.18 -0.39
C ASP A 104 4.44 8.95 0.91
N ARG A 105 3.21 9.01 1.36
CA ARG A 105 2.84 9.60 2.65
C ARG A 105 3.58 8.93 3.80
N ALA A 106 3.59 7.59 3.86
CA ALA A 106 4.29 6.86 4.91
C ALA A 106 5.80 7.14 4.92
N LEU A 107 6.42 7.31 3.74
CA LEU A 107 7.82 7.70 3.59
C LEU A 107 8.06 9.15 4.03
N ILE A 108 7.18 10.09 3.65
CA ILE A 108 7.27 11.51 4.02
C ILE A 108 7.14 11.66 5.55
N GLU A 109 6.20 10.95 6.16
CA GLU A 109 6.00 10.90 7.62
C GLU A 109 7.16 10.15 8.33
N SER A 110 8.10 9.59 7.57
CA SER A 110 9.27 8.88 8.11
C SER A 110 8.91 7.74 9.05
N ALA A 111 7.87 6.97 8.70
CA ALA A 111 7.40 5.85 9.50
C ALA A 111 8.53 4.86 9.82
N SER A 112 8.61 4.41 11.07
CA SER A 112 9.65 3.48 11.55
C SER A 112 9.57 2.12 10.86
N LYS A 113 8.35 1.67 10.58
CA LYS A 113 8.05 0.44 9.85
C LYS A 113 6.90 0.67 8.88
N ILE A 114 7.03 0.15 7.66
CA ILE A 114 5.98 0.20 6.65
C ILE A 114 5.77 -1.22 6.11
N GLY A 115 4.58 -1.77 6.36
CA GLY A 115 4.16 -3.04 5.78
C GLY A 115 3.41 -2.78 4.47
N VAL A 116 3.84 -3.41 3.38
CA VAL A 116 3.30 -3.15 2.05
C VAL A 116 2.74 -4.42 1.43
N LEU A 117 1.46 -4.36 1.05
CA LEU A 117 0.84 -5.34 0.17
C LEU A 117 1.09 -4.94 -1.28
N THR A 118 1.67 -5.85 -2.03
CA THR A 118 2.14 -5.66 -3.41
C THR A 118 1.16 -6.22 -4.44
N ASP A 119 1.37 -5.86 -5.70
CA ASP A 119 0.72 -6.48 -6.85
C ASP A 119 1.74 -6.72 -7.99
N ARG A 120 1.26 -6.88 -9.23
CA ARG A 120 2.14 -7.15 -10.37
C ARG A 120 2.88 -5.92 -10.89
N GLU A 121 2.37 -4.72 -10.63
CA GLU A 121 2.98 -3.44 -11.01
C GLU A 121 3.83 -2.90 -9.86
N HIS A 122 3.27 -2.94 -8.65
CA HIS A 122 3.93 -2.51 -7.42
C HIS A 122 4.70 -3.68 -6.79
N THR A 123 5.76 -4.10 -7.47
CA THR A 123 6.65 -5.17 -7.01
C THR A 123 7.67 -4.62 -6.01
N PRO A 124 8.33 -5.47 -5.20
CA PRO A 124 9.42 -5.00 -4.33
C PRO A 124 10.51 -4.24 -5.09
N THR A 125 10.78 -4.64 -6.35
CA THR A 125 11.74 -3.97 -7.23
C THR A 125 11.29 -2.54 -7.61
N THR A 126 10.03 -2.38 -8.04
CA THR A 126 9.50 -1.06 -8.43
C THR A 126 9.38 -0.13 -7.24
N ILE A 127 9.00 -0.68 -6.08
CA ILE A 127 8.97 0.04 -4.80
C ILE A 127 10.36 0.54 -4.43
N ALA A 128 11.39 -0.33 -4.51
CA ALA A 128 12.75 0.05 -4.20
C ALA A 128 13.30 1.13 -5.16
N ARG A 129 13.01 1.01 -6.48
CA ARG A 129 13.40 2.03 -7.47
C ARG A 129 12.75 3.38 -7.17
N ARG A 130 11.46 3.39 -6.85
CA ARG A 130 10.76 4.61 -6.43
C ARG A 130 11.39 5.22 -5.18
N MET A 131 11.71 4.41 -4.18
CA MET A 131 12.37 4.90 -2.97
C MET A 131 13.72 5.56 -3.29
N LEU A 132 14.54 4.98 -4.18
CA LEU A 132 15.81 5.56 -4.59
C LEU A 132 15.64 6.85 -5.39
N GLU A 133 14.66 6.91 -6.29
CA GLU A 133 14.33 8.11 -7.06
C GLU A 133 14.04 9.31 -6.15
N TYR A 134 13.37 9.08 -5.02
CA TYR A 134 13.06 10.13 -4.04
C TYR A 134 14.02 10.20 -2.85
N GLY A 135 15.14 9.49 -2.90
CA GLY A 135 16.22 9.57 -1.91
C GLY A 135 15.96 8.84 -0.60
N TYR A 136 15.09 7.84 -0.58
CA TYR A 136 14.81 7.01 0.59
C TYR A 136 15.65 5.73 0.59
N ASP A 137 16.95 5.85 0.86
CA ASP A 137 17.87 4.70 0.98
C ASP A 137 18.10 4.23 2.42
N ASN A 138 17.44 4.85 3.36
CA ASN A 138 17.62 4.70 4.81
C ASN A 138 16.75 3.61 5.44
N TYR A 139 16.19 2.73 4.63
CA TYR A 139 15.39 1.57 5.05
C TYR A 139 16.06 0.26 4.67
N THR A 140 15.79 -0.77 5.46
CA THR A 140 16.01 -2.17 5.07
C THR A 140 14.68 -2.77 4.62
N MET A 141 14.70 -3.48 3.50
CA MET A 141 13.53 -4.16 2.93
C MET A 141 13.57 -5.65 3.26
N PHE A 142 12.53 -6.15 3.91
CA PHE A 142 12.29 -7.58 4.13
C PHE A 142 11.17 -8.03 3.20
N VAL A 143 11.42 -9.00 2.36
CA VAL A 143 10.44 -9.51 1.40
C VAL A 143 10.06 -10.93 1.74
N GLY A 144 8.77 -11.17 1.90
CA GLY A 144 8.19 -12.49 2.06
C GLY A 144 7.49 -12.92 0.77
N GLU A 145 7.94 -14.04 0.20
CA GLU A 145 7.39 -14.61 -1.02
C GLU A 145 6.66 -15.92 -0.68
N ARG A 146 5.44 -16.10 -1.22
CA ARG A 146 4.63 -17.32 -1.05
C ARG A 146 4.45 -17.75 0.40
N LEU A 147 4.30 -16.76 1.30
CA LEU A 147 4.15 -17.02 2.73
C LEU A 147 2.96 -17.95 3.02
N GLY A 148 3.14 -18.84 4.00
CA GLY A 148 2.18 -19.87 4.36
C GLY A 148 2.32 -21.17 3.54
N ASN A 149 3.17 -21.19 2.52
CA ASN A 149 3.55 -22.42 1.84
C ASN A 149 4.90 -22.89 2.36
N THR A 150 4.91 -23.88 3.26
CA THR A 150 6.09 -24.34 3.97
C THR A 150 7.23 -24.83 3.07
N GLU A 151 6.91 -25.32 1.87
CA GLU A 151 7.92 -25.83 0.93
C GLU A 151 8.48 -24.74 0.00
N ARG A 152 7.73 -23.67 -0.25
CA ARG A 152 8.03 -22.69 -1.31
C ARG A 152 8.13 -21.25 -0.80
N GLN A 153 7.88 -21.02 0.49
CA GLN A 153 8.05 -19.70 1.06
C GLN A 153 9.53 -19.30 1.09
N SER A 154 9.78 -18.04 0.84
CA SER A 154 11.10 -17.45 0.96
C SER A 154 11.01 -16.12 1.68
N ILE A 155 11.93 -15.86 2.59
CA ILE A 155 12.05 -14.59 3.31
C ILE A 155 13.47 -14.09 3.15
N ARG A 156 13.62 -12.91 2.59
CA ARG A 156 14.92 -12.33 2.25
C ARG A 156 14.99 -10.88 2.69
N GLN A 157 16.19 -10.45 3.05
CA GLN A 157 16.49 -9.09 3.47
C GLN A 157 17.38 -8.41 2.44
N PHE A 158 17.11 -7.14 2.15
CA PHE A 158 17.84 -6.33 1.17
C PHE A 158 18.06 -4.90 1.66
N SER A 159 19.16 -4.29 1.24
CA SER A 159 19.21 -2.83 1.13
C SER A 159 18.28 -2.37 0.00
N ILE A 160 17.88 -1.11 0.01
CA ILE A 160 16.99 -0.59 -1.05
C ILE A 160 17.68 -0.67 -2.43
N GLN A 161 19.01 -0.41 -2.49
CA GLN A 161 19.78 -0.55 -3.71
C GLN A 161 19.77 -1.99 -4.24
N ALA A 162 19.98 -2.97 -3.36
CA ALA A 162 19.99 -4.36 -3.75
C ALA A 162 18.58 -4.83 -4.19
N ALA A 163 17.52 -4.40 -3.52
CA ALA A 163 16.15 -4.72 -3.89
C ALA A 163 15.77 -4.16 -5.29
N ALA A 164 16.24 -2.96 -5.64
CA ALA A 164 15.98 -2.34 -6.92
C ALA A 164 16.56 -3.10 -8.13
N MET A 165 17.51 -4.00 -7.88
CA MET A 165 18.19 -4.82 -8.90
C MET A 165 17.78 -6.29 -8.87
N ASN A 166 16.94 -6.69 -7.91
CA ASN A 166 16.50 -8.07 -7.76
C ASN A 166 15.11 -8.30 -8.37
N ASN A 167 14.82 -9.58 -8.67
CA ASN A 167 13.51 -10.07 -9.06
C ASN A 167 12.87 -10.84 -7.89
N PHE A 168 11.55 -10.75 -7.80
CA PHE A 168 10.78 -11.35 -6.72
C PHE A 168 9.62 -12.18 -7.28
N VAL A 169 9.38 -13.31 -6.62
CA VAL A 169 8.30 -14.23 -7.02
C VAL A 169 6.99 -13.77 -6.40
N HIS A 170 5.93 -13.80 -7.18
CA HIS A 170 4.58 -13.49 -6.71
C HIS A 170 3.83 -14.77 -6.26
N PRO A 171 2.96 -14.74 -5.25
CA PRO A 171 2.61 -13.57 -4.40
C PRO A 171 3.70 -13.23 -3.40
N ASN A 172 3.83 -11.95 -3.10
CA ASN A 172 4.76 -11.44 -2.10
C ASN A 172 4.17 -10.26 -1.33
N CYS A 173 4.79 -9.92 -0.23
CA CYS A 173 4.60 -8.68 0.52
C CYS A 173 5.94 -8.27 1.09
N LEU A 174 6.04 -7.05 1.61
CA LEU A 174 7.28 -6.58 2.20
C LEU A 174 7.07 -5.75 3.47
N ILE A 175 8.10 -5.70 4.30
CA ILE A 175 8.21 -4.78 5.42
C ILE A 175 9.46 -3.94 5.21
N LEU A 176 9.30 -2.63 5.26
CA LEU A 176 10.41 -1.67 5.32
C LEU A 176 10.64 -1.31 6.79
N ARG A 177 11.88 -1.41 7.24
CA ARG A 177 12.29 -0.96 8.57
C ARG A 177 13.29 0.17 8.41
N LYS A 178 13.00 1.30 9.05
CA LYS A 178 13.91 2.44 9.05
C LYS A 178 15.14 2.13 9.89
N GLU A 179 16.32 2.27 9.32
CA GLU A 179 17.61 1.98 9.99
C GLU A 179 18.25 3.23 10.57
N ARG A 180 18.05 4.35 9.90
CA ARG A 180 18.58 5.64 10.30
C ARG A 180 17.60 6.75 9.92
N ASP A 181 17.72 7.88 10.55
CA ASP A 181 17.00 9.05 10.07
C ASP A 181 17.50 9.39 8.67
N GLY A 182 16.56 9.63 7.76
CA GLY A 182 16.87 10.10 6.41
C GLY A 182 17.51 11.48 6.44
N HIS A 183 17.89 11.99 5.29
CA HIS A 183 18.31 13.38 5.19
C HIS A 183 17.22 14.27 5.78
N SER A 184 17.56 14.98 6.88
CA SER A 184 16.68 15.95 7.49
C SER A 184 16.28 16.96 6.40
N ARG A 185 15.03 16.89 5.96
CA ARG A 185 14.51 17.91 5.05
C ARG A 185 14.40 19.20 5.85
N LYS A 186 15.19 20.20 5.41
CA LYS A 186 15.11 21.51 6.03
C LYS A 186 13.68 22.05 5.90
N PHE A 187 13.19 22.67 6.94
CA PHE A 187 12.01 23.50 6.83
C PHE A 187 12.32 24.65 5.89
N GLY A 188 11.61 24.72 4.78
CA GLY A 188 11.91 25.66 3.70
C GLY A 188 12.98 25.14 2.74
N LEU A 189 12.56 24.62 1.60
CA LEU A 189 13.47 24.25 0.54
C LEU A 189 14.04 25.51 -0.12
N PRO A 190 15.36 25.57 -0.43
CA PRO A 190 15.93 26.68 -1.17
C PRO A 190 15.31 26.75 -2.56
N ASP A 191 15.19 27.96 -3.12
CA ASP A 191 14.61 28.17 -4.46
C ASP A 191 15.32 27.34 -5.54
N SER A 192 16.61 27.09 -5.37
CA SER A 192 17.45 26.27 -6.27
C SER A 192 17.13 24.77 -6.24
N ALA A 193 16.30 24.30 -5.30
CA ALA A 193 15.85 22.90 -5.25
C ALA A 193 14.69 22.60 -6.22
N PHE A 194 14.16 23.62 -6.87
CA PHE A 194 13.04 23.50 -7.81
C PHE A 194 13.51 23.68 -9.25
N GLU A 195 12.95 22.94 -10.16
CA GLU A 195 13.12 23.18 -11.58
C GLU A 195 12.43 24.47 -12.00
N HIS A 196 13.16 25.34 -12.67
CA HIS A 196 12.64 26.62 -13.16
C HIS A 196 12.08 26.48 -14.58
N LEU A 197 11.08 27.27 -14.89
CA LEU A 197 10.57 27.35 -16.27
C LEU A 197 11.66 27.97 -17.17
N ASN A 198 11.86 27.36 -18.35
CA ASN A 198 12.85 27.82 -19.32
C ASN A 198 12.71 29.33 -19.61
N GLY A 199 13.81 30.08 -19.43
CA GLY A 199 13.84 31.53 -19.62
C GLY A 199 13.12 32.37 -18.56
N ARG A 200 12.64 31.73 -17.46
CA ARG A 200 11.88 32.41 -16.40
C ARG A 200 12.37 32.04 -14.99
N GLU A 201 13.67 32.04 -14.78
CA GLU A 201 14.32 31.64 -13.52
C GLU A 201 13.85 32.41 -12.27
N LYS A 202 13.32 33.62 -12.47
CA LYS A 202 12.81 34.45 -11.38
C LYS A 202 11.34 34.19 -11.03
N MET A 203 10.64 33.37 -11.84
CA MET A 203 9.23 33.04 -11.62
C MET A 203 9.05 31.89 -10.63
N ILE A 204 9.46 32.14 -9.41
CA ILE A 204 9.23 31.24 -8.28
C ILE A 204 8.83 32.06 -7.05
N THR A 205 7.86 31.56 -6.28
CA THR A 205 7.55 32.13 -4.98
C THR A 205 8.74 31.91 -4.07
N LYS A 206 9.39 33.00 -3.64
CA LYS A 206 10.60 32.95 -2.81
C LYS A 206 10.38 32.24 -1.50
N MET A 207 11.37 31.49 -1.01
CA MET A 207 11.25 30.65 0.18
C MET A 207 10.58 31.37 1.38
N PRO A 208 10.96 32.57 1.82
CA PRO A 208 10.31 33.22 2.95
C PRO A 208 8.82 33.49 2.73
N ILE A 209 8.47 33.94 1.51
CA ILE A 209 7.06 34.21 1.16
C ILE A 209 6.26 32.91 1.10
N ARG A 210 6.84 31.86 0.53
CA ARG A 210 6.25 30.52 0.44
C ARG A 210 5.92 29.98 1.82
N LEU A 211 6.86 30.02 2.76
CA LEU A 211 6.68 29.54 4.13
C LEU A 211 5.65 30.35 4.91
N LEU A 212 5.70 31.68 4.77
CA LEU A 212 4.70 32.55 5.39
C LEU A 212 3.29 32.23 4.87
N SER A 213 3.15 32.10 3.54
CA SER A 213 1.85 31.75 2.93
C SER A 213 1.33 30.41 3.44
N LEU A 214 2.17 29.38 3.52
CA LEU A 214 1.78 28.06 4.03
C LEU A 214 1.39 28.10 5.50
N SER A 215 2.09 28.91 6.29
CA SER A 215 1.75 29.12 7.71
C SER A 215 0.38 29.79 7.87
N MET A 216 0.07 30.80 7.04
CA MET A 216 -1.20 31.53 7.10
C MET A 216 -2.39 30.70 6.58
N LEU A 217 -2.17 29.74 5.69
CA LEU A 217 -3.22 28.90 5.13
C LEU A 217 -3.75 27.82 6.11
N ASP A 218 -3.04 27.53 7.18
CA ASP A 218 -3.41 26.52 8.19
C ASP A 218 -3.86 25.18 7.57
N LEU A 219 -2.98 24.59 6.77
CA LEU A 219 -3.31 23.39 5.97
C LEU A 219 -3.50 22.11 6.80
N ARG A 220 -3.15 22.10 8.10
CA ARG A 220 -3.30 20.92 8.98
C ARG A 220 -4.71 20.35 9.00
N ASN A 221 -5.70 21.24 8.93
CA ASN A 221 -7.12 20.94 9.07
C ASN A 221 -7.86 21.03 7.73
N ARG A 222 -7.13 21.04 6.60
CA ARG A 222 -7.71 21.20 5.26
C ARG A 222 -7.57 19.90 4.48
N GLU A 223 -8.66 19.41 3.94
CA GLU A 223 -8.68 18.22 3.07
C GLU A 223 -8.22 18.51 1.64
N ARG A 224 -8.35 19.76 1.20
CA ARG A 224 -8.06 20.17 -0.17
C ARG A 224 -7.28 21.47 -0.19
N PHE A 225 -6.27 21.51 -1.05
CA PHE A 225 -5.45 22.68 -1.34
C PHE A 225 -5.41 22.92 -2.85
N TRP A 226 -5.68 24.17 -3.26
CA TRP A 226 -5.64 24.58 -4.65
C TRP A 226 -4.54 25.62 -4.83
N ASP A 227 -3.58 25.32 -5.69
CA ASP A 227 -2.50 26.22 -6.09
C ASP A 227 -2.78 26.69 -7.52
N ILE A 228 -3.48 27.82 -7.64
CA ILE A 228 -3.88 28.38 -8.94
C ILE A 228 -2.70 29.19 -9.49
N GLY A 229 -2.23 28.82 -10.69
CA GLY A 229 -1.02 29.42 -11.27
C GLY A 229 0.28 28.89 -10.65
N PHE A 230 0.31 27.62 -10.33
CA PHE A 230 1.35 26.94 -9.55
C PHE A 230 2.79 27.07 -10.11
N CYS A 231 2.95 27.47 -11.37
CA CYS A 231 4.25 27.74 -12.02
C CYS A 231 5.27 26.60 -11.83
N THR A 232 6.22 26.75 -10.91
CA THR A 232 7.22 25.73 -10.54
C THR A 232 6.69 24.66 -9.60
N GLY A 233 5.47 24.76 -9.13
CA GLY A 233 4.89 23.89 -8.11
C GLY A 233 5.52 24.04 -6.71
N SER A 234 6.37 25.04 -6.50
CA SER A 234 7.17 25.14 -5.28
C SER A 234 6.31 25.25 -4.01
N VAL A 235 5.18 25.95 -4.07
CA VAL A 235 4.23 26.07 -2.94
C VAL A 235 3.55 24.75 -2.69
N SER A 236 3.01 24.09 -3.73
CA SER A 236 2.35 22.80 -3.63
C SER A 236 3.28 21.68 -3.14
N ILE A 237 4.52 21.64 -3.65
CA ILE A 237 5.52 20.66 -3.22
C ILE A 237 5.83 20.84 -1.74
N GLU A 238 6.09 22.06 -1.30
CA GLU A 238 6.40 22.33 0.10
C GLU A 238 5.19 22.09 1.01
N ALA A 239 3.98 22.46 0.56
CA ALA A 239 2.73 22.12 1.25
C ALA A 239 2.60 20.60 1.47
N LYS A 240 2.83 19.78 0.43
CA LYS A 240 2.73 18.32 0.53
C LYS A 240 3.80 17.69 1.41
N LEU A 241 5.00 18.27 1.45
CA LEU A 241 6.08 17.82 2.33
C LEU A 241 5.84 18.15 3.81
N LEU A 242 5.14 19.25 4.10
CA LEU A 242 4.80 19.65 5.46
C LEU A 242 3.48 19.01 5.95
N PHE A 243 2.55 18.79 5.04
CA PHE A 243 1.19 18.28 5.31
C PHE A 243 0.88 17.13 4.33
N PRO A 244 1.40 15.93 4.58
CA PRO A 244 1.35 14.81 3.63
C PRO A 244 -0.02 14.12 3.51
N HIS A 245 -1.01 14.50 4.32
CA HIS A 245 -2.40 13.98 4.27
C HIS A 245 -3.20 14.41 3.04
#